data_0b394e3d1b6d858d509b98c0c34bf9dc
#
_entry.id   0b394e3d1b6d858d509b98c0c34bf9dc
#
_cell.length_a   1.000
_cell.length_b   1.000
_cell.length_c   1.000
_cell.angle_alpha   90.00
_cell.angle_beta   90.00
_cell.angle_gamma   90.00
#
_symmetry.space_group_name_H-M   'P 1'
#
loop_
_entity.id
_entity.type
_entity.pdbx_description
1 polymer ?
#
loop_
_entity_poly.entity_id
_entity_poly.type
_entity_poly.pdbx_seq_one_letter_code
_entity_poly.pdbx_strand_id
1 'polypeptide(L)'
;MKKPITTAFFLFLTTFLFSQSPAKYWIQFSFKDLDAYSIDNPEAFLSPAAIEKRKHFGIPITEQDFPVSTKLIEIITNLDSTAVLLTTSKWLNGATFYSEHPDFITLIKKNGALINYIEQTYTCSDPELFTQTNTLFFNAETPQVNIPNDLDYGFGTQQIRINNVHWLHRLGYKGEGVSLQLNDGGFQNADQIRHFQQHFEDNRVRGVRNIVQPEKSTFQDGNHGTGVWSCIAAYLPGELVGSAPACNFYLVQTEDNRTEYVIEEDNWVVALEFADSLGVDIVTSSLGYTTFDDTTYYRGYNSLDGKTSRASLAADIAVSKGMIVVNSAGNSGNKKWHYIGCPAEATHILAVGAIDSIGNKAPFSSFGPTYDGRVKPDGAAVGWQTYVGRENDKTVRGNGTSYSAPMFAGMVACLRQAFPNKTSIEIIDAVRKSGANYAVPDSALGYGITDFLKAYNLLLETDNKNLSFNFNTFVITGKNEISFTVKTKEDTEVTIHYLLREDGEVASKDFNLKAGENEISLPVAELSEKRKYDVIDLKISDGKTEYLYVLGKE
;
A
#
# COMPACT_ATOMS: atom_id res chain seq x y z
N MET A 1 -69.10 11.97 -61.44
CA MET A 1 -68.07 12.91 -61.02
C MET A 1 -67.71 12.62 -59.54
N LYS A 2 -66.60 11.89 -59.32
CA LYS A 2 -66.11 11.55 -58.00
C LYS A 2 -65.00 12.56 -57.64
N LYS A 3 -65.14 13.27 -56.51
CA LYS A 3 -64.12 14.18 -55.99
C LYS A 3 -63.03 13.35 -55.26
N PRO A 4 -61.75 13.66 -55.44
CA PRO A 4 -60.70 13.01 -54.66
C PRO A 4 -60.63 13.61 -53.24
N ILE A 5 -60.56 12.71 -52.25
CA ILE A 5 -60.26 13.07 -50.85
C ILE A 5 -58.75 13.10 -50.72
N THR A 6 -58.18 14.29 -50.43
CA THR A 6 -56.75 14.46 -50.14
C THR A 6 -56.56 14.24 -48.65
N THR A 7 -55.98 13.10 -48.26
CA THR A 7 -55.60 12.81 -46.89
C THR A 7 -54.21 13.44 -46.61
N ALA A 8 -54.18 14.50 -45.81
CA ALA A 8 -52.93 15.09 -45.35
C ALA A 8 -52.34 14.21 -44.23
N PHE A 9 -51.19 13.65 -44.50
CA PHE A 9 -50.41 12.92 -43.50
C PHE A 9 -49.56 13.92 -42.70
N PHE A 10 -49.94 14.19 -41.43
CA PHE A 10 -49.12 14.95 -40.49
C PHE A 10 -48.05 14.00 -39.95
N LEU A 11 -46.80 14.20 -40.39
CA LEU A 11 -45.65 13.53 -39.83
C LEU A 11 -45.31 14.24 -38.50
N PHE A 12 -45.69 13.64 -37.38
CA PHE A 12 -45.17 14.07 -36.06
C PHE A 12 -43.73 13.62 -35.95
N LEU A 13 -42.78 14.55 -36.15
CA LEU A 13 -41.38 14.35 -35.81
C LEU A 13 -41.28 14.48 -34.29
N THR A 14 -41.37 13.38 -33.56
CA THR A 14 -40.98 13.34 -32.15
C THR A 14 -39.45 13.39 -32.12
N THR A 15 -38.88 14.57 -31.91
CA THR A 15 -37.51 14.72 -31.46
C THR A 15 -37.43 14.14 -30.07
N PHE A 16 -36.91 12.92 -29.95
CA PHE A 16 -36.40 12.45 -28.65
C PHE A 16 -35.23 13.34 -28.31
N LEU A 17 -35.45 14.33 -27.47
CA LEU A 17 -34.41 14.97 -26.68
C LEU A 17 -33.86 13.88 -25.74
N PHE A 18 -32.79 13.24 -26.14
CA PHE A 18 -31.96 12.51 -25.17
C PHE A 18 -31.39 13.56 -24.23
N SER A 19 -32.08 13.80 -23.13
CA SER A 19 -31.47 14.47 -21.98
C SER A 19 -30.32 13.56 -21.57
N GLN A 20 -29.07 14.02 -21.69
CA GLN A 20 -27.96 13.32 -21.06
C GLN A 20 -28.27 13.28 -19.56
N SER A 21 -28.08 12.10 -18.97
CA SER A 21 -28.23 11.93 -17.53
C SER A 21 -27.18 12.76 -16.79
N PRO A 22 -27.48 13.25 -15.58
CA PRO A 22 -26.48 13.85 -14.72
C PRO A 22 -25.22 13.01 -14.63
N ALA A 23 -24.04 13.66 -14.57
CA ALA A 23 -22.78 12.95 -14.59
C ALA A 23 -21.72 13.63 -13.72
N LYS A 24 -20.63 12.90 -13.42
CA LYS A 24 -19.44 13.45 -12.75
C LYS A 24 -18.31 13.55 -13.76
N TYR A 25 -17.50 14.61 -13.61
CA TYR A 25 -16.47 14.97 -14.58
C TYR A 25 -15.18 15.33 -13.85
N TRP A 26 -14.07 14.72 -14.25
CA TRP A 26 -12.73 15.17 -13.88
C TRP A 26 -12.31 16.29 -14.82
N ILE A 27 -11.81 17.39 -14.26
CA ILE A 27 -11.23 18.51 -15.00
C ILE A 27 -9.81 18.72 -14.50
N GLN A 28 -8.82 18.61 -15.40
CA GLN A 28 -7.44 18.98 -15.12
C GLN A 28 -7.19 20.41 -15.59
N PHE A 29 -6.74 21.27 -14.69
CA PHE A 29 -6.46 22.66 -14.96
C PHE A 29 -5.08 22.86 -15.60
N SER A 30 -4.95 23.92 -16.44
CA SER A 30 -3.71 24.21 -17.17
C SER A 30 -2.65 24.92 -16.32
N PHE A 31 -3.03 25.53 -15.21
CA PHE A 31 -2.10 26.23 -14.31
C PHE A 31 -2.60 26.19 -12.87
N LYS A 32 -1.71 26.53 -11.94
CA LYS A 32 -2.01 26.84 -10.54
C LYS A 32 -1.95 28.34 -10.31
N ASP A 33 -2.66 28.83 -9.29
CA ASP A 33 -2.57 30.24 -8.87
C ASP A 33 -1.31 30.41 -8.01
N LEU A 34 -0.18 30.68 -8.67
CA LEU A 34 1.13 30.81 -8.03
C LEU A 34 1.23 32.08 -7.16
N ASP A 35 0.37 33.06 -7.39
CA ASP A 35 0.35 34.31 -6.59
C ASP A 35 -0.33 34.12 -5.23
N ALA A 36 -1.12 33.05 -5.06
CA ALA A 36 -1.87 32.79 -3.82
C ALA A 36 -1.02 32.10 -2.73
N TYR A 37 0.06 31.41 -3.11
CA TYR A 37 0.87 30.60 -2.20
C TYR A 37 2.36 30.79 -2.46
N SER A 38 3.19 30.59 -1.41
CA SER A 38 4.65 30.60 -1.50
C SER A 38 5.23 29.36 -0.86
N ILE A 39 6.24 28.75 -1.50
CA ILE A 39 6.99 27.61 -0.95
C ILE A 39 7.71 27.96 0.36
N ASP A 40 7.98 29.23 0.60
CA ASP A 40 8.61 29.72 1.84
C ASP A 40 7.62 29.80 3.01
N ASN A 41 6.30 29.63 2.76
CA ASN A 41 5.25 29.58 3.77
C ASN A 41 4.38 28.33 3.62
N PRO A 42 4.94 27.12 3.81
CA PRO A 42 4.25 25.86 3.56
C PRO A 42 3.07 25.62 4.51
N GLU A 43 3.05 26.21 5.69
CA GLU A 43 1.97 26.10 6.67
C GLU A 43 0.63 26.62 6.13
N ALA A 44 0.65 27.45 5.07
CA ALA A 44 -0.56 27.94 4.43
C ALA A 44 -1.31 26.87 3.62
N PHE A 45 -0.66 25.76 3.25
CA PHE A 45 -1.23 24.72 2.37
C PHE A 45 -0.85 23.28 2.70
N LEU A 46 0.12 23.04 3.60
CA LEU A 46 0.49 21.72 4.11
C LEU A 46 0.21 21.62 5.60
N SER A 47 -0.18 20.43 6.04
CA SER A 47 -0.30 20.14 7.46
C SER A 47 1.07 20.07 8.15
N PRO A 48 1.16 20.26 9.48
CA PRO A 48 2.39 20.07 10.23
C PRO A 48 3.02 18.70 10.03
N ALA A 49 2.23 17.62 9.96
CA ALA A 49 2.71 16.26 9.75
C ALA A 49 3.35 16.08 8.36
N ALA A 50 2.74 16.65 7.30
CA ALA A 50 3.31 16.62 5.96
C ALA A 50 4.63 17.40 5.88
N ILE A 51 4.72 18.56 6.53
CA ILE A 51 5.93 19.40 6.58
C ILE A 51 7.05 18.64 7.31
N GLU A 52 6.75 18.06 8.46
CA GLU A 52 7.74 17.30 9.26
C GLU A 52 8.27 16.10 8.48
N LYS A 53 7.41 15.34 7.80
CA LYS A 53 7.82 14.22 6.95
C LYS A 53 8.77 14.68 5.84
N ARG A 54 8.45 15.77 5.12
CA ARG A 54 9.33 16.31 4.07
C ARG A 54 10.67 16.73 4.63
N LYS A 55 10.69 17.41 5.77
CA LYS A 55 11.91 17.82 6.47
C LYS A 55 12.74 16.59 6.89
N HIS A 56 12.09 15.57 7.48
CA HIS A 56 12.75 14.36 7.95
C HIS A 56 13.49 13.62 6.82
N PHE A 57 12.85 13.49 5.65
CA PHE A 57 13.41 12.80 4.50
C PHE A 57 14.13 13.70 3.48
N GLY A 58 14.25 15.00 3.75
CA GLY A 58 14.86 15.95 2.81
C GLY A 58 14.09 16.12 1.51
N ILE A 59 12.76 15.94 1.53
CA ILE A 59 11.88 16.04 0.36
C ILE A 59 11.55 17.52 0.11
N PRO A 60 11.80 18.07 -1.09
CA PRO A 60 11.49 19.45 -1.38
C PRO A 60 9.97 19.70 -1.42
N ILE A 61 9.56 20.83 -0.86
CA ILE A 61 8.21 21.39 -1.08
C ILE A 61 8.24 22.12 -2.42
N THR A 62 7.24 21.89 -3.26
CA THR A 62 7.19 22.42 -4.63
C THR A 62 5.79 22.96 -4.94
N GLU A 63 5.63 23.62 -6.08
CA GLU A 63 4.33 24.08 -6.58
C GLU A 63 3.30 22.95 -6.76
N GLN A 64 3.76 21.69 -6.89
CA GLN A 64 2.86 20.53 -6.92
C GLN A 64 2.06 20.39 -5.62
N ASP A 65 2.60 20.87 -4.50
CA ASP A 65 1.95 20.84 -3.19
C ASP A 65 0.90 21.95 -2.99
N PHE A 66 0.85 22.97 -3.88
CA PHE A 66 -0.13 24.05 -3.80
C PHE A 66 -1.55 23.54 -4.07
N PRO A 67 -2.56 24.04 -3.37
CA PRO A 67 -3.96 23.75 -3.65
C PRO A 67 -4.36 24.11 -5.10
N VAL A 68 -5.46 23.52 -5.55
CA VAL A 68 -6.12 23.94 -6.79
C VAL A 68 -6.63 25.36 -6.65
N SER A 69 -6.51 26.17 -7.72
CA SER A 69 -6.99 27.54 -7.73
C SER A 69 -8.49 27.65 -7.47
N THR A 70 -8.88 28.38 -6.42
CA THR A 70 -10.28 28.66 -6.11
C THR A 70 -10.96 29.47 -7.22
N LYS A 71 -10.21 30.37 -7.88
CA LYS A 71 -10.72 31.15 -9.04
C LYS A 71 -11.12 30.24 -10.20
N LEU A 72 -10.34 29.17 -10.48
CA LEU A 72 -10.69 28.21 -11.53
C LEU A 72 -11.95 27.41 -11.17
N ILE A 73 -12.09 27.01 -9.90
CA ILE A 73 -13.29 26.34 -9.40
C ILE A 73 -14.50 27.27 -9.55
N GLU A 74 -14.39 28.53 -9.14
CA GLU A 74 -15.46 29.54 -9.28
C GLU A 74 -15.86 29.79 -10.75
N ILE A 75 -14.90 29.80 -11.67
CA ILE A 75 -15.19 29.92 -13.11
C ILE A 75 -16.07 28.78 -13.58
N ILE A 76 -15.71 27.53 -13.22
CA ILE A 76 -16.47 26.33 -13.63
C ILE A 76 -17.89 26.38 -13.07
N THR A 77 -18.05 26.69 -11.77
CA THR A 77 -19.38 26.76 -11.13
C THR A 77 -20.22 27.91 -11.64
N ASN A 78 -19.60 28.99 -12.12
CA ASN A 78 -20.32 30.11 -12.74
C ASN A 78 -20.72 29.85 -14.19
N LEU A 79 -20.03 28.96 -14.90
CA LEU A 79 -20.39 28.54 -16.27
C LEU A 79 -21.63 27.65 -16.30
N ASP A 80 -21.84 26.88 -15.25
CA ASP A 80 -22.97 25.98 -15.09
C ASP A 80 -23.49 26.05 -13.65
N SER A 81 -24.72 26.55 -13.50
CA SER A 81 -25.37 26.69 -12.19
C SER A 81 -25.70 25.36 -11.48
N THR A 82 -25.64 24.24 -12.21
CA THR A 82 -25.81 22.89 -11.65
C THR A 82 -24.49 22.25 -11.26
N ALA A 83 -23.34 22.87 -11.61
CA ALA A 83 -22.04 22.33 -11.30
C ALA A 83 -21.74 22.40 -9.79
N VAL A 84 -21.47 21.23 -9.21
CA VAL A 84 -21.10 21.07 -7.79
C VAL A 84 -19.71 20.48 -7.71
N LEU A 85 -18.80 21.15 -7.00
CA LEU A 85 -17.48 20.62 -6.71
C LEU A 85 -17.60 19.43 -5.74
N LEU A 86 -17.03 18.28 -6.11
CA LEU A 86 -17.00 17.08 -5.27
C LEU A 86 -15.66 16.92 -4.59
N THR A 87 -14.55 16.90 -5.36
CA THR A 87 -13.20 16.69 -4.85
C THR A 87 -12.18 17.54 -5.61
N THR A 88 -11.01 17.74 -5.00
CA THR A 88 -9.85 18.38 -5.66
C THR A 88 -8.61 17.52 -5.48
N SER A 89 -7.70 17.57 -6.45
CA SER A 89 -6.36 17.02 -6.33
C SER A 89 -5.31 18.09 -6.56
N LYS A 90 -4.56 18.41 -5.52
CA LYS A 90 -3.41 19.32 -5.61
C LYS A 90 -2.28 18.72 -6.46
N TRP A 91 -2.04 17.41 -6.37
CA TRP A 91 -0.96 16.75 -7.08
C TRP A 91 -1.18 16.70 -8.58
N LEU A 92 -2.42 16.45 -9.01
CA LEU A 92 -2.78 16.36 -10.42
C LEU A 92 -3.34 17.68 -10.98
N ASN A 93 -3.42 18.72 -10.14
CA ASN A 93 -3.98 20.03 -10.47
C ASN A 93 -5.35 19.95 -11.15
N GLY A 94 -6.30 19.30 -10.50
CA GLY A 94 -7.62 19.07 -11.06
C GLY A 94 -8.69 18.96 -10.00
N ALA A 95 -9.93 18.82 -10.46
CA ALA A 95 -11.10 18.70 -9.61
C ALA A 95 -12.19 17.85 -10.29
N THR A 96 -12.96 17.13 -9.47
CA THR A 96 -14.14 16.40 -9.91
C THR A 96 -15.38 17.23 -9.62
N PHE A 97 -16.22 17.43 -10.66
CA PHE A 97 -17.49 18.13 -10.57
C PHE A 97 -18.65 17.19 -10.93
N TYR A 98 -19.76 17.37 -10.26
CA TYR A 98 -21.06 16.91 -10.72
C TYR A 98 -21.69 17.98 -11.59
N SER A 99 -22.44 17.62 -12.64
CA SER A 99 -23.21 18.55 -13.47
C SER A 99 -24.44 17.85 -14.08
N GLU A 100 -25.53 18.61 -14.17
CA GLU A 100 -26.76 18.21 -14.89
C GLU A 100 -26.81 18.79 -16.33
N HIS A 101 -25.80 19.59 -16.70
CA HIS A 101 -25.77 20.25 -18.00
C HIS A 101 -25.49 19.23 -19.12
N PRO A 102 -26.40 19.06 -20.11
CA PRO A 102 -26.29 18.03 -21.13
C PRO A 102 -25.03 18.13 -22.00
N ASP A 103 -24.51 19.34 -22.20
CA ASP A 103 -23.31 19.61 -23.01
C ASP A 103 -22.13 20.11 -22.16
N PHE A 104 -22.01 19.67 -20.89
CA PHE A 104 -21.00 20.18 -19.95
C PHE A 104 -19.58 20.15 -20.52
N ILE A 105 -19.16 19.04 -21.12
CA ILE A 105 -17.84 18.91 -21.75
C ILE A 105 -17.62 19.99 -22.82
N THR A 106 -18.61 20.23 -23.66
CA THR A 106 -18.53 21.24 -24.73
C THR A 106 -18.47 22.65 -24.14
N LEU A 107 -19.27 22.91 -23.10
CA LEU A 107 -19.28 24.17 -22.38
C LEU A 107 -17.90 24.51 -21.78
N ILE A 108 -17.30 23.53 -21.10
CA ILE A 108 -15.99 23.69 -20.47
C ILE A 108 -14.88 23.83 -21.53
N LYS A 109 -14.89 23.03 -22.59
CA LYS A 109 -13.89 23.10 -23.69
C LYS A 109 -13.86 24.45 -24.41
N LYS A 110 -14.94 25.22 -24.42
CA LYS A 110 -14.95 26.61 -24.94
C LYS A 110 -14.02 27.54 -24.17
N ASN A 111 -13.67 27.19 -22.93
CA ASN A 111 -12.71 27.86 -22.06
C ASN A 111 -11.34 27.15 -22.06
N GLY A 112 -10.93 26.59 -23.20
CA GLY A 112 -9.78 25.71 -23.32
C GLY A 112 -8.42 26.24 -22.87
N ALA A 113 -8.26 27.57 -22.69
CA ALA A 113 -7.06 28.14 -22.10
C ALA A 113 -6.91 27.82 -20.59
N LEU A 114 -7.99 27.44 -19.91
CA LEU A 114 -8.03 27.19 -18.46
C LEU A 114 -7.85 25.72 -18.11
N ILE A 115 -8.03 24.82 -19.08
CA ILE A 115 -8.03 23.37 -18.84
C ILE A 115 -7.08 22.64 -19.79
N ASN A 116 -6.40 21.61 -19.28
CA ASN A 116 -5.63 20.67 -20.10
C ASN A 116 -6.50 19.52 -20.61
N TYR A 117 -7.40 19.04 -19.73
CA TYR A 117 -8.17 17.83 -20.00
C TYR A 117 -9.48 17.84 -19.24
N ILE A 118 -10.53 17.25 -19.84
CA ILE A 118 -11.81 16.96 -19.19
C ILE A 118 -12.29 15.59 -19.62
N GLU A 119 -12.74 14.79 -18.65
CA GLU A 119 -13.27 13.44 -18.84
C GLU A 119 -14.53 13.26 -17.99
N GLN A 120 -15.56 12.62 -18.55
CA GLN A 120 -16.68 12.13 -17.75
C GLN A 120 -16.22 10.88 -16.99
N THR A 121 -16.39 10.87 -15.66
CA THR A 121 -15.88 9.78 -14.79
C THR A 121 -16.98 8.90 -14.20
N TYR A 122 -18.24 9.35 -14.30
CA TYR A 122 -19.40 8.62 -13.79
C TYR A 122 -20.67 9.07 -14.52
N THR A 123 -21.53 8.13 -14.89
CA THR A 123 -22.89 8.38 -15.40
C THR A 123 -23.88 8.11 -14.27
N CYS A 124 -24.65 9.12 -13.86
CA CYS A 124 -25.54 9.02 -12.71
C CYS A 124 -27.00 9.03 -13.17
N SER A 125 -27.75 8.01 -12.81
CA SER A 125 -29.23 8.01 -12.96
C SER A 125 -29.95 8.60 -11.74
N ASP A 126 -29.24 8.70 -10.60
CA ASP A 126 -29.78 9.24 -9.35
C ASP A 126 -28.70 10.08 -8.66
N PRO A 127 -28.87 11.42 -8.59
CA PRO A 127 -27.88 12.33 -8.04
C PRO A 127 -27.92 12.32 -6.50
N GLU A 128 -27.30 11.34 -5.86
CA GLU A 128 -26.88 11.52 -4.48
C GLU A 128 -25.74 12.57 -4.48
N LEU A 129 -26.09 13.82 -4.19
CA LEU A 129 -25.14 14.93 -4.03
C LEU A 129 -24.42 14.76 -2.69
N PHE A 130 -23.15 14.45 -2.76
CA PHE A 130 -22.30 14.33 -1.57
C PHE A 130 -21.79 15.71 -1.17
N THR A 131 -22.29 16.21 -0.04
CA THR A 131 -21.77 17.43 0.57
C THR A 131 -20.79 17.07 1.67
N GLN A 132 -19.55 17.54 1.54
CA GLN A 132 -18.45 17.52 2.51
C GLN A 132 -18.15 16.17 3.22
N THR A 133 -16.91 15.73 3.04
CA THR A 133 -16.34 14.55 3.70
C THR A 133 -16.23 14.74 5.20
N ASN A 134 -16.98 13.98 5.97
CA ASN A 134 -16.74 13.86 7.40
C ASN A 134 -15.62 12.86 7.66
N THR A 135 -14.51 13.34 8.21
CA THR A 135 -13.46 12.50 8.75
C THR A 135 -13.66 12.38 10.25
N LEU A 136 -13.82 11.15 10.75
CA LEU A 136 -13.83 10.92 12.18
C LEU A 136 -12.38 10.64 12.61
N PHE A 137 -11.82 11.54 13.42
CA PHE A 137 -10.54 11.32 14.09
C PHE A 137 -10.82 10.80 15.51
N PHE A 138 -10.05 9.78 15.91
CA PHE A 138 -10.04 9.29 17.27
C PHE A 138 -8.83 9.86 18.01
N ASN A 139 -8.99 10.19 19.30
CA ASN A 139 -8.01 10.96 20.09
C ASN A 139 -6.61 10.33 20.12
N ALA A 140 -5.60 11.21 20.15
CA ALA A 140 -4.23 10.96 19.71
C ALA A 140 -3.20 10.64 20.80
N GLU A 141 -3.58 10.15 21.97
CA GLU A 141 -2.55 9.60 22.86
C GLU A 141 -2.17 8.20 22.35
N THR A 142 -0.87 8.02 22.06
CA THR A 142 -0.34 6.72 21.62
C THR A 142 -0.07 5.87 22.86
N PRO A 143 -0.92 4.88 23.19
CA PRO A 143 -0.61 3.99 24.28
C PRO A 143 0.61 3.14 23.93
N GLN A 144 1.45 2.85 24.89
CA GLN A 144 2.50 1.85 24.71
C GLN A 144 1.83 0.48 24.56
N VAL A 145 2.00 -0.10 23.39
CA VAL A 145 1.44 -1.41 23.06
C VAL A 145 2.37 -2.50 23.58
N ASN A 146 1.91 -3.28 24.54
CA ASN A 146 2.68 -4.41 25.06
C ASN A 146 2.28 -5.71 24.34
N ILE A 147 2.67 -5.85 23.06
CA ILE A 147 2.52 -7.09 22.30
C ILE A 147 3.80 -7.93 22.49
N PRO A 148 3.70 -9.20 22.95
CA PRO A 148 4.87 -10.06 23.13
C PRO A 148 5.67 -10.24 21.84
N ASN A 149 6.97 -10.51 21.96
CA ASN A 149 7.83 -10.77 20.81
C ASN A 149 7.63 -12.18 20.22
N ASP A 150 7.23 -13.14 21.06
CA ASP A 150 6.90 -14.49 20.61
C ASP A 150 5.38 -14.61 20.46
N LEU A 151 4.90 -14.58 19.21
CA LEU A 151 3.49 -14.53 18.86
C LEU A 151 2.98 -15.91 18.47
N ASP A 152 1.85 -16.30 19.06
CA ASP A 152 1.08 -17.44 18.59
C ASP A 152 0.14 -17.01 17.47
N TYR A 153 0.54 -17.24 16.22
CA TYR A 153 -0.21 -16.85 15.02
C TYR A 153 -1.43 -17.72 14.73
N GLY A 154 -1.62 -18.81 15.48
CA GLY A 154 -2.72 -19.75 15.28
C GLY A 154 -2.77 -20.27 13.83
N PHE A 155 -3.93 -20.15 13.19
CA PHE A 155 -4.13 -20.54 11.79
C PHE A 155 -3.23 -19.78 10.80
N GLY A 156 -2.81 -18.54 11.16
CA GLY A 156 -1.98 -17.67 10.34
C GLY A 156 -0.49 -18.02 10.29
N THR A 157 -0.05 -19.06 11.02
CA THR A 157 1.39 -19.35 11.21
C THR A 157 2.17 -19.43 9.89
N GLN A 158 1.70 -20.18 8.90
CA GLN A 158 2.44 -20.36 7.65
C GLN A 158 2.42 -19.11 6.77
N GLN A 159 1.31 -18.36 6.77
CA GLN A 159 1.21 -17.12 5.98
C GLN A 159 2.13 -16.00 6.48
N ILE A 160 2.56 -16.06 7.75
CA ILE A 160 3.54 -15.15 8.34
C ILE A 160 4.97 -15.67 8.13
N ARG A 161 5.19 -16.98 8.29
CA ARG A 161 6.53 -17.57 8.25
C ARG A 161 7.14 -17.65 6.87
N ILE A 162 6.36 -17.86 5.82
CA ILE A 162 6.88 -18.04 4.46
C ILE A 162 7.69 -16.82 3.96
N ASN A 163 7.36 -15.63 4.44
CA ASN A 163 8.08 -14.39 4.15
C ASN A 163 9.10 -14.00 5.25
N ASN A 164 9.35 -14.86 6.24
CA ASN A 164 10.30 -14.67 7.34
C ASN A 164 10.05 -13.45 8.24
N VAL A 165 8.86 -12.81 8.21
CA VAL A 165 8.58 -11.64 9.05
C VAL A 165 8.48 -11.97 10.55
N HIS A 166 8.18 -13.21 10.92
CA HIS A 166 8.18 -13.65 12.32
C HIS A 166 9.52 -13.41 13.03
N TRP A 167 10.63 -13.33 12.30
CA TRP A 167 11.93 -12.96 12.85
C TRP A 167 11.97 -11.49 13.27
N LEU A 168 11.36 -10.60 12.45
CA LEU A 168 11.24 -9.19 12.80
C LEU A 168 10.37 -9.00 14.06
N HIS A 169 9.27 -9.76 14.17
CA HIS A 169 8.43 -9.75 15.37
C HIS A 169 9.19 -10.16 16.62
N ARG A 170 10.05 -11.19 16.52
CA ARG A 170 10.93 -11.62 17.62
C ARG A 170 11.96 -10.58 18.01
N LEU A 171 12.43 -9.78 17.04
CA LEU A 171 13.31 -8.61 17.31
C LEU A 171 12.54 -7.42 17.88
N GLY A 172 11.21 -7.50 18.03
CA GLY A 172 10.37 -6.43 18.57
C GLY A 172 9.68 -5.57 17.52
N TYR A 173 9.93 -5.79 16.23
CA TYR A 173 9.36 -5.00 15.14
C TYR A 173 8.02 -5.58 14.68
N LYS A 174 6.93 -4.99 15.14
CA LYS A 174 5.53 -5.40 14.87
C LYS A 174 4.69 -4.27 14.28
N GLY A 175 5.38 -3.20 13.79
CA GLY A 175 4.76 -2.00 13.23
C GLY A 175 4.47 -0.90 14.25
N GLU A 176 4.99 -0.98 15.48
CA GLU A 176 4.79 0.05 16.50
C GLU A 176 5.31 1.41 16.03
N GLY A 177 4.50 2.46 16.22
CA GLY A 177 4.82 3.83 15.79
C GLY A 177 4.60 4.09 14.29
N VAL A 178 4.41 3.04 13.47
CA VAL A 178 4.17 3.19 12.04
C VAL A 178 2.68 3.43 11.77
N SER A 179 2.38 4.40 10.92
CA SER A 179 1.04 4.72 10.46
C SER A 179 0.76 4.06 9.10
N LEU A 180 -0.35 3.33 9.01
CA LEU A 180 -0.76 2.59 7.83
C LEU A 180 -2.20 2.95 7.46
N GLN A 181 -2.42 3.42 6.22
CA GLN A 181 -3.75 3.66 5.67
C GLN A 181 -4.16 2.52 4.75
N LEU A 182 -5.41 2.07 4.90
CA LEU A 182 -6.04 1.12 4.00
C LEU A 182 -7.11 1.84 3.17
N ASN A 183 -7.04 1.70 1.84
CA ASN A 183 -8.05 2.15 0.90
C ASN A 183 -8.81 0.93 0.39
N ASP A 184 -10.13 0.86 0.60
CA ASP A 184 -10.96 -0.31 0.25
C ASP A 184 -12.43 0.08 0.04
N GLY A 185 -13.29 -0.89 -0.27
CA GLY A 185 -14.73 -0.72 -0.45
C GLY A 185 -15.55 -0.63 0.83
N GLY A 186 -14.91 -0.50 2.01
CA GLY A 186 -15.55 -0.43 3.32
C GLY A 186 -15.07 -1.51 4.28
N PHE A 187 -15.43 -1.36 5.55
CA PHE A 187 -14.91 -2.17 6.66
C PHE A 187 -16.05 -2.66 7.57
N GLN A 188 -17.06 -3.26 6.97
CA GLN A 188 -18.29 -3.68 7.66
C GLN A 188 -18.02 -4.42 8.97
N ASN A 189 -18.65 -3.95 10.07
CA ASN A 189 -18.57 -4.48 11.43
C ASN A 189 -17.14 -4.59 12.02
N ALA A 190 -16.13 -3.99 11.39
CA ALA A 190 -14.76 -4.07 11.89
C ALA A 190 -14.60 -3.45 13.29
N ASP A 191 -15.46 -2.50 13.65
CA ASP A 191 -15.53 -1.88 14.98
C ASP A 191 -16.21 -2.79 16.06
N GLN A 192 -16.70 -3.96 15.67
CA GLN A 192 -17.49 -4.84 16.56
C GLN A 192 -16.88 -6.23 16.74
N ILE A 193 -15.97 -6.66 15.84
CA ILE A 193 -15.41 -8.01 15.86
C ILE A 193 -14.17 -8.12 16.72
N ARG A 194 -13.97 -9.29 17.36
CA ARG A 194 -12.85 -9.56 18.29
C ARG A 194 -11.48 -9.35 17.67
N HIS A 195 -11.34 -9.59 16.36
CA HIS A 195 -10.08 -9.47 15.64
C HIS A 195 -9.42 -8.09 15.80
N PHE A 196 -10.23 -7.02 16.02
CA PHE A 196 -9.76 -5.65 16.08
C PHE A 196 -10.04 -4.94 17.40
N GLN A 197 -10.72 -5.60 18.33
CA GLN A 197 -11.12 -4.99 19.61
C GLN A 197 -9.97 -4.26 20.29
N GLN A 198 -8.80 -4.91 20.37
CA GLN A 198 -7.60 -4.33 20.98
C GLN A 198 -7.15 -3.02 20.30
N HIS A 199 -7.36 -2.87 18.97
CA HIS A 199 -6.96 -1.64 18.25
C HIS A 199 -7.85 -0.44 18.59
N PHE A 200 -9.14 -0.68 18.86
CA PHE A 200 -10.05 0.38 19.32
C PHE A 200 -9.78 0.72 20.78
N GLU A 201 -9.57 -0.26 21.65
CA GLU A 201 -9.22 -0.07 23.06
C GLU A 201 -7.90 0.68 23.23
N ASP A 202 -6.89 0.37 22.41
CA ASP A 202 -5.57 1.01 22.42
C ASP A 202 -5.52 2.31 21.60
N ASN A 203 -6.65 2.81 21.07
CA ASN A 203 -6.71 3.99 20.19
C ASN A 203 -5.75 3.92 18.99
N ARG A 204 -5.50 2.73 18.43
CA ARG A 204 -4.65 2.56 17.24
C ARG A 204 -5.41 2.79 15.92
N VAL A 205 -6.73 2.78 15.92
CA VAL A 205 -7.55 3.31 14.82
C VAL A 205 -7.57 4.83 14.98
N ARG A 206 -6.80 5.53 14.15
CA ARG A 206 -6.57 6.99 14.24
C ARG A 206 -7.60 7.81 13.51
N GLY A 207 -8.20 7.25 12.47
CA GLY A 207 -9.24 7.91 11.72
C GLY A 207 -9.92 6.99 10.73
N VAL A 208 -11.15 7.34 10.40
CA VAL A 208 -11.94 6.67 9.38
C VAL A 208 -12.56 7.72 8.45
N ARG A 209 -12.61 7.43 7.16
CA ARG A 209 -13.15 8.35 6.17
C ARG A 209 -13.90 7.58 5.08
N ASN A 210 -15.12 8.02 4.77
CA ASN A 210 -15.85 7.55 3.60
C ASN A 210 -15.81 8.67 2.52
N ILE A 211 -15.10 8.44 1.43
CA ILE A 211 -15.00 9.39 0.31
C ILE A 211 -16.20 9.23 -0.63
N VAL A 212 -16.73 8.01 -0.74
CA VAL A 212 -17.83 7.67 -1.66
C VAL A 212 -19.17 8.20 -1.16
N GLN A 213 -19.47 7.96 0.12
CA GLN A 213 -20.70 8.37 0.79
C GLN A 213 -20.35 9.00 2.15
N PRO A 214 -19.96 10.29 2.16
CA PRO A 214 -19.40 10.95 3.35
C PRO A 214 -20.32 10.97 4.57
N GLU A 215 -21.62 10.84 4.36
CA GLU A 215 -22.63 10.77 5.41
C GLU A 215 -22.74 9.39 6.09
N LYS A 216 -22.15 8.36 5.48
CA LYS A 216 -22.17 6.99 5.99
C LYS A 216 -20.88 6.60 6.71
N SER A 217 -21.02 5.78 7.74
CA SER A 217 -19.85 5.17 8.38
C SER A 217 -19.21 4.13 7.46
N THR A 218 -17.87 4.08 7.43
CA THR A 218 -17.09 3.04 6.73
C THR A 218 -17.33 1.63 7.29
N PHE A 219 -17.94 1.51 8.48
CA PHE A 219 -18.26 0.25 9.13
C PHE A 219 -19.65 -0.30 8.80
N GLN A 220 -20.44 0.40 7.97
CA GLN A 220 -21.80 -0.05 7.61
C GLN A 220 -21.81 -0.98 6.41
N ASP A 221 -20.94 -0.74 5.43
CA ASP A 221 -20.95 -1.45 4.15
C ASP A 221 -19.54 -1.96 3.80
N GLY A 222 -19.46 -2.92 2.87
CA GLY A 222 -18.21 -3.40 2.30
C GLY A 222 -17.40 -4.29 3.25
N ASN A 223 -17.65 -5.59 3.23
CA ASN A 223 -16.97 -6.56 4.09
C ASN A 223 -15.56 -6.94 3.58
N HIS A 224 -15.19 -6.53 2.36
CA HIS A 224 -13.90 -6.86 1.77
C HIS A 224 -12.75 -6.24 2.58
N GLY A 225 -12.82 -4.94 2.89
CA GLY A 225 -11.80 -4.25 3.68
C GLY A 225 -11.64 -4.80 5.10
N THR A 226 -12.70 -5.35 5.71
CA THR A 226 -12.61 -6.06 7.00
C THR A 226 -11.66 -7.26 6.90
N GLY A 227 -11.81 -8.08 5.84
CA GLY A 227 -10.91 -9.19 5.56
C GLY A 227 -9.48 -8.75 5.25
N VAL A 228 -9.34 -7.69 4.46
CA VAL A 228 -8.05 -7.06 4.10
C VAL A 228 -7.32 -6.55 5.34
N TRP A 229 -8.00 -5.79 6.19
CA TRP A 229 -7.41 -5.26 7.41
C TRP A 229 -6.97 -6.36 8.37
N SER A 230 -7.70 -7.49 8.44
CA SER A 230 -7.34 -8.62 9.32
C SER A 230 -5.98 -9.24 8.97
N CYS A 231 -5.54 -9.18 7.72
CA CYS A 231 -4.22 -9.67 7.30
C CYS A 231 -3.06 -8.90 7.95
N ILE A 232 -3.30 -7.64 8.32
CA ILE A 232 -2.30 -6.77 8.96
C ILE A 232 -2.50 -6.76 10.48
N ALA A 233 -3.75 -6.55 10.90
CA ALA A 233 -4.10 -6.05 12.22
C ALA A 233 -4.74 -7.10 13.14
N ALA A 234 -5.25 -8.22 12.63
CA ALA A 234 -5.89 -9.19 13.52
C ALA A 234 -5.00 -9.50 14.73
N TYR A 235 -5.58 -9.48 15.95
CA TYR A 235 -4.85 -9.80 17.15
C TYR A 235 -5.68 -10.72 18.07
N LEU A 236 -5.72 -11.99 17.69
CA LEU A 236 -6.29 -13.09 18.45
C LEU A 236 -5.24 -14.20 18.60
N PRO A 237 -4.33 -14.09 19.59
CA PRO A 237 -3.29 -15.11 19.83
C PRO A 237 -3.90 -16.51 19.95
N GLY A 238 -3.32 -17.49 19.23
CA GLY A 238 -3.84 -18.86 19.11
C GLY A 238 -4.92 -19.06 18.06
N GLU A 239 -5.49 -17.99 17.48
CA GLU A 239 -6.48 -18.07 16.39
C GLU A 239 -5.96 -17.39 15.11
N LEU A 240 -5.71 -16.07 15.15
CA LEU A 240 -5.20 -15.30 14.04
C LEU A 240 -4.45 -14.05 14.53
N VAL A 241 -3.18 -13.91 14.14
CA VAL A 241 -2.41 -12.67 14.33
C VAL A 241 -1.91 -12.19 12.98
N GLY A 242 -2.17 -10.93 12.66
CA GLY A 242 -1.76 -10.29 11.42
C GLY A 242 -0.27 -9.95 11.37
N SER A 243 0.16 -9.41 10.23
CA SER A 243 1.58 -9.17 9.94
C SER A 243 2.17 -7.93 10.62
N ALA A 244 1.36 -7.00 11.12
CA ALA A 244 1.81 -5.83 11.87
C ALA A 244 0.75 -5.35 12.88
N PRO A 245 0.50 -6.15 13.92
CA PRO A 245 -0.59 -5.89 14.86
C PRO A 245 -0.37 -4.67 15.77
N ALA A 246 0.80 -4.02 15.72
CA ALA A 246 1.11 -2.84 16.53
C ALA A 246 1.01 -1.50 15.76
N CYS A 247 0.66 -1.51 14.47
CA CYS A 247 0.51 -0.29 13.67
C CYS A 247 -0.62 0.62 14.15
N ASN A 248 -0.51 1.91 13.80
CA ASN A 248 -1.62 2.85 13.82
C ASN A 248 -2.34 2.80 12.48
N PHE A 249 -3.69 2.86 12.47
CA PHE A 249 -4.48 2.63 11.28
C PHE A 249 -5.37 3.82 10.91
N TYR A 250 -5.45 4.09 9.60
CA TYR A 250 -6.46 4.91 8.97
C TYR A 250 -7.25 4.05 7.98
N LEU A 251 -8.58 4.05 8.08
CA LEU A 251 -9.46 3.23 7.25
C LEU A 251 -10.27 4.14 6.32
N VAL A 252 -10.03 4.03 5.01
CA VAL A 252 -10.63 4.94 4.01
C VAL A 252 -11.42 4.14 2.99
N GLN A 253 -12.70 4.45 2.87
CA GLN A 253 -13.55 3.90 1.82
C GLN A 253 -13.41 4.76 0.55
N THR A 254 -12.91 4.16 -0.53
CA THR A 254 -12.67 4.79 -1.83
C THR A 254 -13.54 4.23 -2.94
N GLU A 255 -14.10 3.01 -2.76
CA GLU A 255 -14.85 2.29 -3.78
C GLU A 255 -16.36 2.29 -3.48
N ASP A 256 -17.13 2.42 -4.56
CA ASP A 256 -18.58 2.24 -4.53
C ASP A 256 -18.94 0.80 -4.89
N ASN A 257 -19.23 -0.02 -3.89
CA ASN A 257 -19.56 -1.45 -4.09
C ASN A 257 -20.77 -1.71 -5.01
N ARG A 258 -21.49 -0.67 -5.43
CA ARG A 258 -22.67 -0.75 -6.31
C ARG A 258 -22.30 -0.67 -7.79
N THR A 259 -21.16 -0.05 -8.11
CA THR A 259 -20.74 0.31 -9.47
C THR A 259 -19.22 0.28 -9.60
N GLU A 260 -18.73 0.21 -10.83
CA GLU A 260 -17.30 0.28 -11.17
C GLU A 260 -17.10 1.38 -12.22
N TYR A 261 -16.68 2.57 -11.82
CA TYR A 261 -16.49 3.72 -12.69
C TYR A 261 -15.13 4.40 -12.48
N VAL A 262 -14.69 5.17 -13.47
CA VAL A 262 -13.39 5.88 -13.45
C VAL A 262 -13.24 6.86 -12.29
N ILE A 263 -14.33 7.34 -11.70
CA ILE A 263 -14.31 8.22 -10.51
C ILE A 263 -13.59 7.59 -9.32
N GLU A 264 -13.53 6.26 -9.24
CA GLU A 264 -12.84 5.56 -8.16
C GLU A 264 -11.33 5.82 -8.20
N GLU A 265 -10.76 6.04 -9.40
CA GLU A 265 -9.38 6.55 -9.50
C GLU A 265 -9.22 7.92 -8.84
N ASP A 266 -10.23 8.83 -9.00
CA ASP A 266 -10.21 10.16 -8.39
C ASP A 266 -10.32 10.07 -6.86
N ASN A 267 -11.22 9.22 -6.35
CA ASN A 267 -11.37 8.95 -4.93
C ASN A 267 -10.06 8.39 -4.32
N TRP A 268 -9.40 7.49 -5.04
CA TRP A 268 -8.14 6.90 -4.62
C TRP A 268 -7.01 7.94 -4.55
N VAL A 269 -6.95 8.87 -5.52
CA VAL A 269 -6.02 10.01 -5.48
C VAL A 269 -6.26 10.89 -4.26
N VAL A 270 -7.53 11.22 -3.97
CA VAL A 270 -7.92 12.00 -2.78
C VAL A 270 -7.51 11.28 -1.49
N ALA A 271 -7.64 9.95 -1.44
CA ALA A 271 -7.21 9.16 -0.29
C ALA A 271 -5.69 9.21 -0.08
N LEU A 272 -4.88 9.21 -1.14
CA LEU A 272 -3.43 9.38 -1.03
C LEU A 272 -3.02 10.78 -0.55
N GLU A 273 -3.67 11.83 -1.06
CA GLU A 273 -3.43 13.21 -0.59
C GLU A 273 -3.86 13.40 0.86
N PHE A 274 -4.91 12.71 1.29
CA PHE A 274 -5.31 12.65 2.69
C PHE A 274 -4.26 11.95 3.54
N ALA A 275 -3.72 10.79 3.09
CA ALA A 275 -2.62 10.10 3.77
C ALA A 275 -1.38 11.01 3.92
N ASP A 276 -1.02 11.76 2.86
CA ASP A 276 0.06 12.74 2.91
C ASP A 276 -0.19 13.81 3.98
N SER A 277 -1.42 14.33 4.03
CA SER A 277 -1.79 15.36 5.01
C SER A 277 -1.72 14.88 6.46
N LEU A 278 -1.82 13.58 6.69
CA LEU A 278 -1.71 12.96 8.01
C LEU A 278 -0.28 12.51 8.36
N GLY A 279 0.64 12.60 7.41
CA GLY A 279 2.00 12.07 7.56
C GLY A 279 2.06 10.54 7.58
N VAL A 280 1.13 9.85 6.95
CA VAL A 280 1.05 8.38 6.89
C VAL A 280 2.29 7.79 6.25
N ASP A 281 2.84 6.70 6.82
CA ASP A 281 4.05 6.04 6.35
C ASP A 281 3.80 5.10 5.19
N ILE A 282 2.71 4.32 5.27
CA ILE A 282 2.38 3.27 4.31
C ILE A 282 0.92 3.40 3.90
N VAL A 283 0.65 3.31 2.61
CA VAL A 283 -0.72 3.14 2.09
C VAL A 283 -0.81 1.80 1.41
N THR A 284 -1.85 1.02 1.73
CA THR A 284 -2.15 -0.23 1.03
C THR A 284 -3.55 -0.20 0.44
N SER A 285 -3.69 -0.78 -0.76
CA SER A 285 -4.99 -0.98 -1.38
C SER A 285 -5.07 -2.34 -2.07
N SER A 286 -6.25 -2.93 -1.99
CA SER A 286 -6.55 -4.24 -2.57
C SER A 286 -7.45 -4.09 -3.80
N LEU A 287 -7.14 -3.13 -4.65
CA LEU A 287 -7.96 -2.56 -5.71
C LEU A 287 -7.23 -2.60 -7.05
N GLY A 288 -7.99 -2.40 -8.14
CA GLY A 288 -7.37 -2.30 -9.46
C GLY A 288 -8.37 -1.96 -10.55
N TYR A 289 -8.06 -0.95 -11.37
CA TYR A 289 -8.90 -0.33 -12.37
C TYR A 289 -8.52 -0.78 -13.79
N THR A 290 -9.29 -1.65 -14.41
CA THR A 290 -9.02 -2.14 -15.77
C THR A 290 -10.28 -2.18 -16.64
N THR A 291 -11.41 -2.53 -16.05
CA THR A 291 -12.71 -2.62 -16.73
C THR A 291 -13.74 -1.87 -15.91
N PHE A 292 -14.61 -1.12 -16.58
CA PHE A 292 -15.63 -0.29 -15.96
C PHE A 292 -17.01 -0.69 -16.48
N ASP A 293 -18.06 -0.32 -15.75
CA ASP A 293 -19.47 -0.54 -16.15
C ASP A 293 -19.76 0.17 -17.46
N ASP A 294 -19.21 1.37 -17.66
CA ASP A 294 -19.19 2.01 -18.96
C ASP A 294 -17.99 1.53 -19.78
N THR A 295 -18.24 0.65 -20.75
CA THR A 295 -17.20 0.01 -21.56
C THR A 295 -16.43 0.98 -22.46
N THR A 296 -16.84 2.24 -22.58
CA THR A 296 -16.09 3.28 -23.31
C THR A 296 -14.78 3.66 -22.59
N TYR A 297 -14.68 3.37 -21.29
CA TYR A 297 -13.51 3.67 -20.45
C TYR A 297 -12.56 2.49 -20.25
N TYR A 298 -12.61 1.51 -21.12
CA TYR A 298 -11.73 0.34 -21.04
C TYR A 298 -10.24 0.72 -21.03
N ARG A 299 -9.52 0.26 -20.01
CA ARG A 299 -8.06 0.37 -19.93
C ARG A 299 -7.41 -0.82 -20.66
N GLY A 300 -6.84 -0.57 -21.84
CA GLY A 300 -6.09 -1.60 -22.56
C GLY A 300 -4.74 -1.91 -21.93
N TYR A 301 -4.09 -3.01 -22.32
CA TYR A 301 -2.74 -3.35 -21.84
C TYR A 301 -1.72 -2.22 -22.04
N ASN A 302 -1.86 -1.44 -23.12
CA ASN A 302 -1.01 -0.29 -23.42
C ASN A 302 -1.14 0.87 -22.42
N SER A 303 -2.16 0.87 -21.58
CA SER A 303 -2.30 1.85 -20.49
C SER A 303 -1.55 1.46 -19.21
N LEU A 304 -0.93 0.27 -19.18
CA LEU A 304 -0.11 -0.19 -18.05
C LEU A 304 1.32 0.37 -18.15
N ASP A 305 1.44 1.69 -18.23
CA ASP A 305 2.68 2.43 -18.46
C ASP A 305 3.12 3.31 -17.26
N GLY A 306 2.35 3.28 -16.17
CA GLY A 306 2.55 4.11 -14.97
C GLY A 306 2.22 5.60 -15.17
N LYS A 307 1.62 5.99 -16.30
CA LYS A 307 1.40 7.39 -16.67
C LYS A 307 -0.03 7.68 -17.16
N THR A 308 -0.74 6.68 -17.64
CA THR A 308 -2.08 6.86 -18.22
C THR A 308 -3.15 6.96 -17.14
N SER A 309 -3.10 6.13 -16.10
CA SER A 309 -4.06 6.16 -14.99
C SER A 309 -3.71 7.27 -13.99
N ARG A 310 -4.73 8.01 -13.53
CA ARG A 310 -4.57 9.00 -12.46
C ARG A 310 -4.11 8.35 -11.15
N ALA A 311 -4.63 7.17 -10.85
CA ALA A 311 -4.23 6.40 -9.69
C ALA A 311 -2.73 6.02 -9.76
N SER A 312 -2.22 5.59 -10.92
CA SER A 312 -0.80 5.25 -11.10
C SER A 312 0.13 6.46 -10.98
N LEU A 313 -0.27 7.60 -11.55
CA LEU A 313 0.46 8.86 -11.39
C LEU A 313 0.54 9.28 -9.92
N ALA A 314 -0.61 9.26 -9.22
CA ALA A 314 -0.67 9.64 -7.81
C ALA A 314 0.09 8.66 -6.90
N ALA A 315 0.14 7.37 -7.25
CA ALA A 315 0.93 6.36 -6.54
C ALA A 315 2.42 6.71 -6.54
N ASP A 316 2.99 7.04 -7.69
CA ASP A 316 4.39 7.44 -7.81
C ASP A 316 4.66 8.80 -7.13
N ILE A 317 3.70 9.74 -7.19
CA ILE A 317 3.79 11.00 -6.44
C ILE A 317 3.81 10.73 -4.94
N ALA A 318 2.93 9.86 -4.42
CA ALA A 318 2.89 9.50 -3.00
C ALA A 318 4.23 8.97 -2.49
N VAL A 319 4.91 8.13 -3.28
CA VAL A 319 6.26 7.65 -2.94
C VAL A 319 7.27 8.79 -2.94
N SER A 320 7.18 9.73 -3.88
CA SER A 320 8.03 10.93 -3.91
C SER A 320 7.82 11.85 -2.70
N LYS A 321 6.65 11.76 -2.04
CA LYS A 321 6.31 12.48 -0.79
C LYS A 321 6.69 11.69 0.48
N GLY A 322 7.40 10.57 0.34
CA GLY A 322 7.95 9.80 1.45
C GLY A 322 7.04 8.69 1.99
N MET A 323 5.95 8.36 1.31
CA MET A 323 5.10 7.20 1.62
C MET A 323 5.60 5.94 0.91
N ILE A 324 5.28 4.77 1.45
CA ILE A 324 5.41 3.50 0.74
C ILE A 324 4.00 3.08 0.31
N VAL A 325 3.82 2.82 -0.98
CA VAL A 325 2.53 2.36 -1.52
C VAL A 325 2.63 0.88 -1.86
N VAL A 326 1.68 0.09 -1.34
CA VAL A 326 1.57 -1.35 -1.58
C VAL A 326 0.21 -1.64 -2.20
N ASN A 327 0.18 -2.26 -3.37
CA ASN A 327 -1.06 -2.58 -4.06
C ASN A 327 -1.13 -4.05 -4.48
N SER A 328 -2.34 -4.61 -4.53
CA SER A 328 -2.56 -5.95 -5.04
C SER A 328 -2.25 -6.04 -6.55
N ALA A 329 -1.59 -7.11 -6.99
CA ALA A 329 -1.27 -7.30 -8.41
C ALA A 329 -2.50 -7.58 -9.28
N GLY A 330 -3.63 -8.02 -8.68
CA GLY A 330 -4.86 -8.36 -9.36
C GLY A 330 -5.12 -9.86 -9.48
N ASN A 331 -6.37 -10.22 -9.81
CA ASN A 331 -6.88 -11.59 -9.80
C ASN A 331 -7.29 -12.07 -11.21
N SER A 332 -6.51 -11.73 -12.21
CA SER A 332 -6.81 -12.00 -13.62
C SER A 332 -5.89 -13.00 -14.30
N GLY A 333 -4.96 -13.62 -13.56
CA GLY A 333 -3.95 -14.53 -14.13
C GLY A 333 -4.52 -15.72 -14.90
N ASN A 334 -5.69 -16.22 -14.54
CA ASN A 334 -6.42 -17.28 -15.22
C ASN A 334 -7.62 -16.78 -16.03
N LYS A 335 -7.74 -15.45 -16.23
CA LYS A 335 -8.78 -14.81 -17.04
C LYS A 335 -8.20 -14.31 -18.37
N LYS A 336 -9.07 -13.85 -19.27
CA LYS A 336 -8.66 -13.30 -20.59
C LYS A 336 -7.74 -12.07 -20.45
N TRP A 337 -7.92 -11.23 -19.44
CA TRP A 337 -7.08 -10.07 -19.18
C TRP A 337 -5.65 -10.46 -18.84
N HIS A 338 -5.44 -11.44 -17.99
CA HIS A 338 -4.18 -12.06 -17.61
C HIS A 338 -3.23 -11.17 -16.78
N TYR A 339 -3.10 -9.90 -17.10
CA TYR A 339 -2.09 -8.98 -16.56
C TYR A 339 -2.51 -8.32 -15.24
N ILE A 340 -1.54 -7.64 -14.63
CA ILE A 340 -1.79 -6.68 -13.53
C ILE A 340 -2.76 -5.58 -13.97
N GLY A 341 -3.25 -4.77 -13.03
CA GLY A 341 -4.10 -3.61 -13.30
C GLY A 341 -3.49 -2.31 -12.78
N CYS A 342 -4.11 -1.17 -13.10
CA CYS A 342 -3.81 0.11 -12.46
C CYS A 342 -4.34 0.09 -11.01
N PRO A 343 -3.61 0.63 -10.00
CA PRO A 343 -2.30 1.28 -10.08
C PRO A 343 -1.11 0.34 -9.84
N ALA A 344 -1.29 -1.01 -9.84
CA ALA A 344 -0.21 -1.96 -9.54
C ALA A 344 1.00 -1.85 -10.49
N GLU A 345 0.80 -1.31 -11.70
CA GLU A 345 1.85 -1.09 -12.69
C GLU A 345 2.68 0.19 -12.44
N ALA A 346 2.30 1.05 -11.50
CA ALA A 346 3.09 2.24 -11.17
C ALA A 346 4.54 1.88 -10.81
N THR A 347 5.46 2.82 -11.02
CA THR A 347 6.91 2.52 -11.11
C THR A 347 7.52 2.23 -9.74
N HIS A 348 7.20 3.08 -8.76
CA HIS A 348 7.90 3.11 -7.49
C HIS A 348 7.14 2.42 -6.35
N ILE A 349 6.02 1.79 -6.62
CA ILE A 349 5.22 1.08 -5.62
C ILE A 349 5.56 -0.41 -5.56
N LEU A 350 5.05 -1.08 -4.53
CA LEU A 350 5.13 -2.53 -4.36
C LEU A 350 3.81 -3.18 -4.81
N ALA A 351 3.81 -3.81 -5.99
CA ALA A 351 2.71 -4.67 -6.45
C ALA A 351 2.93 -6.10 -5.94
N VAL A 352 1.91 -6.69 -5.32
CA VAL A 352 2.06 -7.96 -4.61
C VAL A 352 1.23 -9.06 -5.25
N GLY A 353 1.91 -10.11 -5.70
CA GLY A 353 1.32 -11.35 -6.19
C GLY A 353 0.87 -12.29 -5.07
N ALA A 354 0.06 -13.29 -5.41
CA ALA A 354 -0.47 -14.27 -4.46
C ALA A 354 0.16 -15.64 -4.66
N ILE A 355 0.55 -16.26 -3.53
CA ILE A 355 1.00 -17.66 -3.41
C ILE A 355 0.13 -18.40 -2.39
N ASP A 356 0.25 -19.73 -2.34
CA ASP A 356 -0.25 -20.55 -1.23
C ASP A 356 0.77 -20.62 -0.07
N SER A 357 0.41 -21.35 1.00
CA SER A 357 1.24 -21.49 2.20
C SER A 357 2.53 -22.30 2.02
N ILE A 358 2.73 -22.92 0.85
CA ILE A 358 3.95 -23.68 0.50
C ILE A 358 4.73 -23.08 -0.67
N GLY A 359 4.34 -21.86 -1.12
CA GLY A 359 5.07 -21.09 -2.11
C GLY A 359 4.62 -21.24 -3.57
N ASN A 360 3.59 -22.02 -3.86
CA ASN A 360 3.07 -22.13 -5.23
C ASN A 360 2.29 -20.86 -5.61
N LYS A 361 2.53 -20.32 -6.82
CA LYS A 361 1.76 -19.20 -7.36
C LYS A 361 0.27 -19.55 -7.43
N ALA A 362 -0.57 -18.68 -6.92
CA ALA A 362 -2.02 -18.79 -7.06
C ALA A 362 -2.43 -18.68 -8.54
N PRO A 363 -3.31 -19.57 -9.05
CA PRO A 363 -3.71 -19.56 -10.46
C PRO A 363 -4.31 -18.23 -10.93
N PHE A 364 -5.00 -17.53 -10.03
CA PHE A 364 -5.65 -16.25 -10.31
C PHE A 364 -4.68 -15.05 -10.24
N SER A 365 -3.54 -15.17 -9.56
CA SER A 365 -2.60 -14.04 -9.41
C SER A 365 -2.17 -13.51 -10.77
N SER A 366 -2.38 -12.23 -11.02
CA SER A 366 -2.07 -11.56 -12.27
C SER A 366 -0.58 -11.55 -12.57
N PHE A 367 -0.26 -11.48 -13.86
CA PHE A 367 1.11 -11.51 -14.38
C PHE A 367 1.60 -10.11 -14.77
N GLY A 368 2.90 -9.87 -14.65
CA GLY A 368 3.60 -8.84 -15.40
C GLY A 368 3.96 -9.33 -16.82
N PRO A 369 4.86 -8.62 -17.50
CA PRO A 369 5.38 -7.32 -17.14
C PRO A 369 4.36 -6.20 -17.36
N THR A 370 4.74 -4.94 -17.05
CA THR A 370 4.02 -3.75 -17.53
C THR A 370 4.15 -3.61 -19.05
N TYR A 371 3.34 -2.75 -19.67
CA TYR A 371 3.41 -2.52 -21.11
C TYR A 371 4.80 -1.97 -21.56
N ASP A 372 5.42 -1.14 -20.74
CA ASP A 372 6.77 -0.59 -20.96
C ASP A 372 7.91 -1.52 -20.49
N GLY A 373 7.59 -2.77 -20.14
CA GLY A 373 8.54 -3.85 -19.88
C GLY A 373 9.12 -3.90 -18.47
N ARG A 374 8.60 -3.14 -17.51
CA ARG A 374 9.05 -3.21 -16.10
C ARG A 374 8.62 -4.52 -15.44
N VAL A 375 9.50 -5.04 -14.58
CA VAL A 375 9.20 -6.24 -13.78
C VAL A 375 8.07 -5.95 -12.79
N LYS A 376 7.04 -6.78 -12.83
CA LYS A 376 5.94 -6.86 -11.88
C LYS A 376 5.46 -8.32 -11.81
N PRO A 377 4.88 -8.76 -10.66
CA PRO A 377 4.79 -8.04 -9.38
C PRO A 377 6.16 -7.78 -8.73
N ASP A 378 6.20 -6.93 -7.69
CA ASP A 378 7.44 -6.60 -6.97
C ASP A 378 7.80 -7.64 -5.91
N GLY A 379 6.86 -8.46 -5.51
CA GLY A 379 7.02 -9.53 -4.54
C GLY A 379 5.75 -10.36 -4.41
N ALA A 380 5.78 -11.38 -3.56
CA ALA A 380 4.65 -12.26 -3.33
C ALA A 380 4.51 -12.64 -1.85
N ALA A 381 3.25 -12.77 -1.40
CA ALA A 381 2.87 -13.30 -0.09
C ALA A 381 1.64 -14.21 -0.21
N VAL A 382 1.23 -14.86 0.89
CA VAL A 382 0.10 -15.76 0.86
C VAL A 382 -1.20 -15.00 0.57
N GLY A 383 -1.84 -15.37 -0.54
CA GLY A 383 -3.13 -14.85 -0.98
C GLY A 383 -4.09 -15.96 -1.41
N TRP A 384 -3.64 -17.21 -1.37
CA TRP A 384 -4.44 -18.39 -1.71
C TRP A 384 -4.66 -19.23 -0.47
N GLN A 385 -5.94 -19.49 -0.13
CA GLN A 385 -6.35 -20.15 1.10
C GLN A 385 -5.86 -19.42 2.38
N THR A 386 -5.78 -18.09 2.31
CA THR A 386 -5.35 -17.21 3.40
C THR A 386 -6.39 -17.17 4.50
N TYR A 387 -5.99 -17.32 5.76
CA TYR A 387 -6.88 -17.10 6.89
C TYR A 387 -7.08 -15.60 7.13
N VAL A 388 -8.35 -15.18 7.21
CA VAL A 388 -8.78 -13.79 7.38
C VAL A 388 -9.94 -13.71 8.38
N GLY A 389 -10.04 -12.61 9.12
CA GLY A 389 -11.20 -12.26 9.93
C GLY A 389 -12.32 -11.73 9.04
N ARG A 390 -13.58 -12.02 9.39
CA ARG A 390 -14.75 -11.55 8.66
C ARG A 390 -15.69 -10.74 9.54
N GLU A 391 -16.56 -9.98 8.89
CA GLU A 391 -17.58 -9.11 9.48
C GLU A 391 -18.56 -9.83 10.45
N ASN A 392 -18.60 -11.14 10.41
CA ASN A 392 -19.41 -11.99 11.30
C ASN A 392 -18.59 -12.62 12.45
N ASP A 393 -17.44 -12.04 12.76
CA ASP A 393 -16.52 -12.44 13.83
C ASP A 393 -15.95 -13.87 13.67
N LYS A 394 -15.80 -14.36 12.43
CA LYS A 394 -15.21 -15.67 12.12
C LYS A 394 -13.88 -15.53 11.42
N THR A 395 -12.97 -16.43 11.74
CA THR A 395 -11.75 -16.66 10.97
C THR A 395 -12.02 -17.71 9.90
N VAL A 396 -11.88 -17.34 8.63
CA VAL A 396 -12.15 -18.19 7.47
C VAL A 396 -11.03 -18.13 6.45
N ARG A 397 -11.04 -19.04 5.46
CA ARG A 397 -10.13 -18.98 4.33
C ARG A 397 -10.68 -18.10 3.21
N GLY A 398 -9.81 -17.25 2.66
CA GLY A 398 -10.08 -16.39 1.51
C GLY A 398 -9.06 -16.58 0.39
N ASN A 399 -9.39 -16.10 -0.81
CA ASN A 399 -8.52 -16.14 -1.97
C ASN A 399 -8.50 -14.75 -2.64
N GLY A 400 -7.31 -14.25 -2.95
CA GLY A 400 -7.11 -12.99 -3.65
C GLY A 400 -5.75 -12.38 -3.36
N THR A 401 -5.19 -11.69 -4.34
CA THR A 401 -4.07 -10.77 -4.11
C THR A 401 -4.47 -9.66 -3.13
N SER A 402 -5.76 -9.47 -2.92
CA SER A 402 -6.34 -8.61 -1.89
C SER A 402 -5.95 -8.99 -0.47
N TYR A 403 -5.48 -10.23 -0.23
CA TYR A 403 -5.00 -10.67 1.09
C TYR A 403 -3.47 -10.73 1.16
N SER A 404 -2.79 -10.98 0.03
CA SER A 404 -1.33 -10.95 -0.01
C SER A 404 -0.79 -9.52 0.12
N ALA A 405 -1.40 -8.54 -0.53
CA ALA A 405 -0.94 -7.15 -0.49
C ALA A 405 -0.99 -6.52 0.91
N PRO A 406 -2.10 -6.56 1.66
CA PRO A 406 -2.13 -6.01 3.02
C PRO A 406 -1.17 -6.75 3.95
N MET A 407 -1.10 -8.08 3.88
CA MET A 407 -0.14 -8.85 4.66
C MET A 407 1.29 -8.38 4.40
N PHE A 408 1.63 -8.18 3.14
CA PHE A 408 2.93 -7.65 2.71
C PHE A 408 3.16 -6.21 3.21
N ALA A 409 2.13 -5.35 3.17
CA ALA A 409 2.21 -3.98 3.70
C ALA A 409 2.53 -3.95 5.21
N GLY A 410 1.94 -4.86 5.98
CA GLY A 410 2.28 -5.02 7.40
C GLY A 410 3.73 -5.49 7.60
N MET A 411 4.22 -6.41 6.76
CA MET A 411 5.64 -6.82 6.79
C MET A 411 6.58 -5.64 6.48
N VAL A 412 6.21 -4.77 5.52
CA VAL A 412 6.92 -3.52 5.23
C VAL A 412 6.87 -2.56 6.42
N ALA A 413 5.76 -2.53 7.18
CA ALA A 413 5.66 -1.71 8.38
C ALA A 413 6.64 -2.15 9.47
N CYS A 414 6.93 -3.44 9.60
CA CYS A 414 7.97 -3.94 10.49
C CYS A 414 9.38 -3.44 10.08
N LEU A 415 9.67 -3.38 8.77
CA LEU A 415 10.91 -2.77 8.28
C LEU A 415 10.94 -1.25 8.53
N ARG A 416 9.83 -0.53 8.30
CA ARG A 416 9.72 0.91 8.58
C ARG A 416 9.97 1.22 10.05
N GLN A 417 9.42 0.41 10.98
CA GLN A 417 9.69 0.53 12.42
C GLN A 417 11.18 0.33 12.72
N ALA A 418 11.82 -0.68 12.12
CA ALA A 418 13.23 -0.99 12.34
C ALA A 418 14.16 0.10 11.77
N PHE A 419 13.76 0.73 10.67
CA PHE A 419 14.56 1.71 9.93
C PHE A 419 13.79 3.01 9.67
N PRO A 420 13.47 3.79 10.71
CA PRO A 420 12.63 4.99 10.57
C PRO A 420 13.28 6.10 9.74
N ASN A 421 14.60 6.11 9.63
CA ASN A 421 15.36 7.11 8.87
C ASN A 421 15.65 6.72 7.41
N LYS A 422 15.31 5.50 6.99
CA LYS A 422 15.45 5.09 5.59
C LYS A 422 14.34 5.69 4.75
N THR A 423 14.69 6.16 3.57
CA THR A 423 13.71 6.63 2.59
C THR A 423 12.81 5.48 2.12
N SER A 424 11.64 5.83 1.59
CA SER A 424 10.72 4.83 1.02
C SER A 424 11.36 4.00 -0.08
N ILE A 425 12.19 4.64 -0.94
CA ILE A 425 12.90 3.97 -2.03
C ILE A 425 13.94 2.96 -1.50
N GLU A 426 14.71 3.30 -0.45
CA GLU A 426 15.66 2.36 0.15
C GLU A 426 14.97 1.10 0.68
N ILE A 427 13.81 1.26 1.34
CA ILE A 427 13.03 0.12 1.85
C ILE A 427 12.46 -0.70 0.68
N ILE A 428 11.86 -0.05 -0.33
CA ILE A 428 11.32 -0.71 -1.52
C ILE A 428 12.41 -1.51 -2.25
N ASP A 429 13.58 -0.93 -2.41
CA ASP A 429 14.72 -1.60 -3.06
C ASP A 429 15.24 -2.81 -2.28
N ALA A 430 15.31 -2.70 -0.94
CA ALA A 430 15.70 -3.82 -0.10
C ALA A 430 14.68 -4.96 -0.18
N VAL A 431 13.39 -4.63 -0.17
CA VAL A 431 12.28 -5.58 -0.36
C VAL A 431 12.40 -6.31 -1.70
N ARG A 432 12.59 -5.60 -2.81
CA ARG A 432 12.80 -6.20 -4.14
C ARG A 432 14.03 -7.10 -4.17
N LYS A 433 15.18 -6.60 -3.67
CA LYS A 433 16.46 -7.34 -3.63
C LYS A 433 16.43 -8.59 -2.77
N SER A 434 15.53 -8.65 -1.80
CA SER A 434 15.37 -9.84 -0.95
C SER A 434 14.56 -10.96 -1.60
N GLY A 435 13.88 -10.67 -2.72
CA GLY A 435 13.06 -11.65 -3.44
C GLY A 435 13.85 -12.84 -3.98
N ALA A 436 13.24 -14.02 -3.92
CA ALA A 436 13.88 -15.29 -4.32
C ALA A 436 14.33 -15.30 -5.80
N ASN A 437 13.64 -14.56 -6.67
CA ASN A 437 13.91 -14.50 -8.10
C ASN A 437 14.64 -13.19 -8.50
N TYR A 438 15.20 -12.44 -7.55
CA TYR A 438 15.77 -11.11 -7.85
C TYR A 438 16.81 -11.13 -8.98
N ALA A 439 17.67 -12.14 -9.02
CA ALA A 439 18.71 -12.25 -10.04
C ALA A 439 18.15 -12.54 -11.46
N VAL A 440 17.03 -13.26 -11.54
CA VAL A 440 16.35 -13.63 -12.80
C VAL A 440 14.84 -13.55 -12.56
N PRO A 441 14.25 -12.35 -12.58
CA PRO A 441 12.83 -12.17 -12.34
C PRO A 441 11.98 -12.75 -13.48
N ASP A 442 10.76 -13.18 -13.15
CA ASP A 442 9.81 -13.73 -14.11
C ASP A 442 8.51 -12.89 -14.16
N SER A 443 7.63 -13.19 -15.10
CA SER A 443 6.34 -12.50 -15.22
C SER A 443 5.28 -12.98 -14.23
N ALA A 444 5.50 -14.13 -13.58
CA ALA A 444 4.50 -14.78 -12.73
C ALA A 444 4.54 -14.28 -11.29
N LEU A 445 5.72 -14.15 -10.71
CA LEU A 445 5.98 -13.69 -9.35
C LEU A 445 6.96 -12.50 -9.30
N GLY A 446 7.40 -11.99 -10.46
CA GLY A 446 8.35 -10.89 -10.54
C GLY A 446 9.66 -11.22 -9.83
N TYR A 447 10.01 -10.44 -8.80
CA TYR A 447 11.20 -10.71 -7.98
C TYR A 447 11.03 -11.91 -7.03
N GLY A 448 9.85 -12.56 -7.03
CA GLY A 448 9.59 -13.80 -6.29
C GLY A 448 9.07 -13.59 -4.88
N ILE A 449 9.14 -14.65 -4.06
CA ILE A 449 8.76 -14.62 -2.65
C ILE A 449 9.78 -13.76 -1.90
N THR A 450 9.30 -12.69 -1.27
CA THR A 450 10.15 -11.76 -0.53
C THR A 450 10.54 -12.34 0.82
N ASP A 451 11.81 -12.26 1.16
CA ASP A 451 12.35 -12.62 2.48
C ASP A 451 12.58 -11.33 3.31
N PHE A 452 11.71 -11.08 4.29
CA PHE A 452 11.79 -9.87 5.10
C PHE A 452 12.97 -9.85 6.09
N LEU A 453 13.48 -11.01 6.51
CA LEU A 453 14.72 -11.06 7.27
C LEU A 453 15.93 -10.67 6.41
N LYS A 454 15.98 -11.15 5.16
CA LYS A 454 17.02 -10.73 4.20
C LYS A 454 16.91 -9.23 3.87
N ALA A 455 15.68 -8.70 3.69
CA ALA A 455 15.48 -7.26 3.48
C ALA A 455 15.97 -6.43 4.68
N TYR A 456 15.70 -6.86 5.90
CA TYR A 456 16.20 -6.26 7.13
C TYR A 456 17.73 -6.23 7.15
N ASN A 457 18.39 -7.36 6.85
CA ASN A 457 19.85 -7.45 6.82
C ASN A 457 20.47 -6.55 5.73
N LEU A 458 19.85 -6.46 4.54
CA LEU A 458 20.27 -5.56 3.46
C LEU A 458 20.21 -4.09 3.90
N LEU A 459 19.20 -3.69 4.67
CA LEU A 459 19.08 -2.33 5.20
C LEU A 459 20.12 -2.04 6.28
N LEU A 460 20.40 -3.01 7.14
CA LEU A 460 21.50 -2.90 8.12
C LEU A 460 22.86 -2.68 7.45
N GLU A 461 23.16 -3.44 6.39
CA GLU A 461 24.44 -3.33 5.67
C GLU A 461 24.64 -1.96 5.02
N THR A 462 23.55 -1.29 4.60
CA THR A 462 23.66 0.07 4.04
C THR A 462 24.00 1.14 5.07
N ASP A 463 23.68 0.92 6.34
CA ASP A 463 24.01 1.84 7.42
C ASP A 463 25.48 1.69 7.87
N ASN A 464 26.06 0.50 7.65
CA ASN A 464 27.43 0.23 8.01
C ASN A 464 28.38 0.23 6.80
N LYS A 465 29.10 1.32 6.64
CA LYS A 465 30.09 1.44 5.55
C LYS A 465 31.36 0.63 5.81
N ASN A 466 31.61 0.15 7.02
CA ASN A 466 32.85 -0.51 7.43
C ASN A 466 32.74 -2.04 7.51
N LEU A 467 31.57 -2.55 7.87
CA LEU A 467 31.33 -3.99 8.03
C LEU A 467 30.31 -4.47 7.01
N SER A 468 30.55 -5.57 6.35
CA SER A 468 29.55 -6.32 5.60
C SER A 468 29.61 -7.79 5.97
N PHE A 469 28.45 -8.39 6.16
CA PHE A 469 28.31 -9.76 6.59
C PHE A 469 27.82 -10.62 5.43
N ASN A 470 28.51 -11.73 5.17
CA ASN A 470 28.06 -12.70 4.18
C ASN A 470 27.59 -13.97 4.88
N PHE A 471 26.31 -14.04 5.17
CA PHE A 471 25.69 -15.24 5.74
C PHE A 471 25.31 -16.30 4.69
N ASN A 472 25.52 -16.05 3.41
CA ASN A 472 25.31 -17.05 2.35
C ASN A 472 26.29 -18.22 2.42
N THR A 473 27.36 -18.08 3.21
CA THR A 473 28.34 -19.13 3.51
C THR A 473 28.18 -19.72 4.91
N PHE A 474 26.97 -19.59 5.48
CA PHE A 474 26.65 -20.20 6.75
C PHE A 474 26.79 -21.73 6.64
N VAL A 475 27.79 -22.28 7.28
CA VAL A 475 28.07 -23.72 7.31
C VAL A 475 28.02 -24.17 8.76
N ILE A 476 27.12 -25.10 9.08
CA ILE A 476 27.20 -25.81 10.34
C ILE A 476 28.31 -26.87 10.16
N THR A 477 29.50 -26.57 10.66
CA THR A 477 30.62 -27.49 10.65
C THR A 477 30.58 -28.33 11.92
N GLY A 478 30.09 -29.59 11.78
CA GLY A 478 29.95 -30.48 12.92
C GLY A 478 28.75 -30.18 13.82
N LYS A 479 28.62 -30.89 14.95
CA LYS A 479 27.48 -30.77 15.87
C LYS A 479 27.49 -29.52 16.73
N ASN A 480 28.60 -28.77 16.81
CA ASN A 480 28.83 -27.77 17.86
C ASN A 480 29.42 -26.43 17.38
N GLU A 481 29.41 -26.11 16.09
CA GLU A 481 30.07 -24.91 15.58
C GLU A 481 29.34 -24.29 14.39
N ILE A 482 29.21 -22.98 14.41
CA ILE A 482 28.64 -22.19 13.30
C ILE A 482 29.75 -21.30 12.74
N SER A 483 29.96 -21.37 11.43
CA SER A 483 30.91 -20.52 10.72
C SER A 483 30.20 -19.61 9.71
N PHE A 484 30.64 -18.35 9.64
CA PHE A 484 30.21 -17.38 8.65
C PHE A 484 31.33 -16.38 8.34
N THR A 485 31.22 -15.67 7.23
CA THR A 485 32.24 -14.72 6.78
C THR A 485 31.84 -13.29 7.08
N VAL A 486 32.76 -12.52 7.65
CA VAL A 486 32.66 -11.08 7.85
C VAL A 486 33.71 -10.38 7.01
N LYS A 487 33.30 -9.40 6.21
CA LYS A 487 34.20 -8.55 5.45
C LYS A 487 34.27 -7.18 6.07
N THR A 488 35.51 -6.71 6.32
CA THR A 488 35.77 -5.37 6.89
C THR A 488 36.62 -4.55 5.92
N LYS A 489 36.46 -3.22 5.93
CA LYS A 489 37.28 -2.30 5.14
C LYS A 489 38.57 -1.91 5.84
N GLU A 490 38.57 -1.94 7.16
CA GLU A 490 39.69 -1.62 8.03
C GLU A 490 39.79 -2.61 9.17
N ASP A 491 40.93 -2.68 9.84
CA ASP A 491 41.10 -3.49 11.03
C ASP A 491 40.10 -3.06 12.11
N THR A 492 39.29 -3.95 12.59
CA THR A 492 38.17 -3.66 13.49
C THR A 492 38.04 -4.73 14.58
N GLU A 493 37.85 -4.29 15.82
CA GLU A 493 37.47 -5.18 16.91
C GLU A 493 35.95 -5.28 16.98
N VAL A 494 35.42 -6.50 17.04
CA VAL A 494 33.97 -6.73 17.17
C VAL A 494 33.70 -7.71 18.32
N THR A 495 32.68 -7.42 19.10
CA THR A 495 32.12 -8.35 20.09
C THR A 495 30.86 -8.96 19.51
N ILE A 496 30.81 -10.29 19.46
CA ILE A 496 29.65 -11.04 19.00
C ILE A 496 28.97 -11.67 20.21
N HIS A 497 27.77 -11.21 20.51
CA HIS A 497 26.87 -11.84 21.47
C HIS A 497 25.96 -12.77 20.72
N TYR A 498 25.83 -14.01 21.17
CA TYR A 498 24.93 -14.98 20.57
C TYR A 498 24.10 -15.68 21.63
N LEU A 499 22.82 -15.87 21.33
CA LEU A 499 21.84 -16.50 22.18
C LEU A 499 21.43 -17.82 21.56
N LEU A 500 21.67 -18.90 22.28
CA LEU A 500 21.09 -20.21 21.98
C LEU A 500 19.72 -20.28 22.68
N ARG A 501 18.65 -20.28 21.91
CA ARG A 501 17.28 -20.07 22.44
C ARG A 501 16.75 -21.13 23.38
N GLU A 502 17.38 -22.30 23.49
CA GLU A 502 16.90 -23.34 24.40
C GLU A 502 17.21 -23.07 25.87
N ASP A 503 18.34 -22.43 26.15
CA ASP A 503 18.84 -22.28 27.52
C ASP A 503 18.76 -20.85 28.02
N GLY A 504 18.43 -19.86 27.16
CA GLY A 504 18.36 -18.45 27.52
C GLY A 504 19.72 -17.82 27.91
N GLU A 505 20.82 -18.55 27.75
CA GLU A 505 22.16 -18.06 28.04
C GLU A 505 22.72 -17.28 26.84
N VAL A 506 23.13 -16.04 27.09
CA VAL A 506 23.85 -15.20 26.14
C VAL A 506 25.33 -15.47 26.28
N ALA A 507 25.95 -16.01 25.25
CA ALA A 507 27.40 -16.09 25.17
C ALA A 507 27.95 -14.88 24.40
N SER A 508 29.18 -14.46 24.70
CA SER A 508 29.87 -13.42 23.94
C SER A 508 31.31 -13.80 23.65
N LYS A 509 31.79 -13.32 22.48
CA LYS A 509 33.15 -13.56 22.04
C LYS A 509 33.68 -12.36 21.27
N ASP A 510 34.90 -11.93 21.59
CA ASP A 510 35.58 -10.84 20.90
C ASP A 510 36.44 -11.37 19.76
N PHE A 511 36.45 -10.64 18.65
CA PHE A 511 37.20 -10.95 17.44
C PHE A 511 37.94 -9.69 16.95
N ASN A 512 39.22 -9.86 16.64
CA ASN A 512 40.05 -8.84 15.99
C ASN A 512 40.06 -9.15 14.48
N LEU A 513 39.20 -8.47 13.73
CA LEU A 513 39.04 -8.63 12.29
C LEU A 513 40.10 -7.82 11.55
N LYS A 514 40.70 -8.40 10.54
CA LYS A 514 41.61 -7.71 9.62
C LYS A 514 40.85 -7.18 8.41
N ALA A 515 41.32 -6.08 7.83
CA ALA A 515 40.76 -5.57 6.59
C ALA A 515 40.72 -6.69 5.52
N GLY A 516 39.55 -6.92 4.93
CA GLY A 516 39.29 -8.05 4.04
C GLY A 516 38.25 -9.04 4.59
N GLU A 517 38.30 -10.25 4.10
CA GLU A 517 37.39 -11.34 4.51
C GLU A 517 37.96 -12.07 5.74
N ASN A 518 37.13 -12.27 6.75
CA ASN A 518 37.44 -12.96 7.98
C ASN A 518 36.42 -14.09 8.20
N GLU A 519 36.89 -15.29 8.44
CA GLU A 519 36.03 -16.41 8.85
C GLU A 519 35.82 -16.37 10.36
N ILE A 520 34.56 -16.36 10.77
CA ILE A 520 34.14 -16.35 12.18
C ILE A 520 33.58 -17.72 12.51
N SER A 521 34.02 -18.27 13.62
CA SER A 521 33.52 -19.52 14.15
C SER A 521 33.04 -19.34 15.60
N LEU A 522 31.76 -19.69 15.82
CA LEU A 522 31.11 -19.60 17.13
C LEU A 522 30.78 -21.02 17.63
N PRO A 523 31.22 -21.39 18.85
CA PRO A 523 30.80 -22.63 19.45
C PRO A 523 29.31 -22.54 19.83
N VAL A 524 28.55 -23.53 19.42
CA VAL A 524 27.14 -23.70 19.80
C VAL A 524 27.00 -25.00 20.55
N ALA A 525 26.32 -25.00 21.69
CA ALA A 525 26.02 -26.22 22.42
C ALA A 525 25.19 -27.17 21.53
N GLU A 526 25.32 -28.48 21.71
CA GLU A 526 24.77 -29.52 20.83
C GLU A 526 23.39 -29.15 20.27
N LEU A 527 23.36 -28.81 18.97
CA LEU A 527 22.13 -28.62 18.22
C LEU A 527 21.44 -29.96 18.14
N SER A 528 20.36 -30.17 18.88
CA SER A 528 19.65 -31.42 18.99
C SER A 528 19.15 -31.86 17.60
N GLU A 529 19.49 -33.07 17.16
CA GLU A 529 19.04 -33.68 15.90
C GLU A 529 17.51 -33.83 15.78
N LYS A 530 16.78 -33.54 16.86
CA LYS A 530 15.33 -33.72 16.95
C LYS A 530 14.50 -32.47 16.71
N ARG A 531 15.11 -31.26 16.57
CA ARG A 531 14.37 -30.01 16.40
C ARG A 531 14.54 -29.43 15.01
N LYS A 532 13.42 -29.12 14.40
CA LYS A 532 13.30 -28.61 13.03
C LYS A 532 13.73 -27.15 12.86
N TYR A 533 14.01 -26.41 13.96
CA TYR A 533 14.23 -24.97 13.95
C TYR A 533 15.19 -24.55 15.08
N ASP A 534 16.49 -24.61 14.79
CA ASP A 534 17.49 -24.01 15.68
C ASP A 534 17.70 -22.55 15.26
N VAL A 535 17.53 -21.63 16.18
CA VAL A 535 17.63 -20.20 15.94
C VAL A 535 18.73 -19.62 16.79
N ILE A 536 19.56 -18.79 16.17
CA ILE A 536 20.64 -18.08 16.84
C ILE A 536 20.40 -16.59 16.63
N ASP A 537 20.27 -15.86 17.73
CA ASP A 537 20.29 -14.40 17.71
C ASP A 537 21.74 -13.96 17.83
N LEU A 538 22.22 -13.21 16.85
CA LEU A 538 23.54 -12.60 16.86
C LEU A 538 23.41 -11.10 17.06
N LYS A 539 24.08 -10.59 18.10
CA LYS A 539 24.29 -9.15 18.29
C LYS A 539 25.78 -8.89 18.09
N ILE A 540 26.12 -8.13 17.08
CA ILE A 540 27.50 -7.79 16.75
C ILE A 540 27.70 -6.32 17.03
N SER A 541 28.72 -5.97 17.81
CA SER A 541 29.05 -4.60 18.17
C SER A 541 30.50 -4.28 17.78
N ASP A 542 30.71 -3.16 17.10
CA ASP A 542 32.03 -2.57 16.83
C ASP A 542 32.38 -1.45 17.83
N GLY A 543 31.69 -1.40 18.97
CA GLY A 543 31.83 -0.39 19.99
C GLY A 543 31.15 0.95 19.69
N LYS A 544 30.64 1.14 18.45
CA LYS A 544 29.91 2.33 17.99
C LYS A 544 28.51 2.00 17.50
N THR A 545 28.36 0.83 16.89
CA THR A 545 27.11 0.38 16.28
C THR A 545 26.81 -1.05 16.68
N GLU A 546 25.55 -1.34 16.94
CA GLU A 546 25.08 -2.69 17.26
C GLU A 546 24.26 -3.24 16.08
N TYR A 547 24.59 -4.46 15.65
CA TYR A 547 23.93 -5.18 14.57
C TYR A 547 23.22 -6.39 15.14
N LEU A 548 21.96 -6.56 14.80
CA LEU A 548 21.17 -7.71 15.23
C LEU A 548 20.88 -8.59 14.03
N TYR A 549 21.30 -9.83 14.09
CA TYR A 549 21.02 -10.85 13.06
C TYR A 549 20.31 -12.04 13.70
N VAL A 550 19.41 -12.62 12.96
CA VAL A 550 18.77 -13.87 13.33
C VAL A 550 19.16 -14.91 12.29
N LEU A 551 19.88 -15.95 12.73
CA LEU A 551 20.24 -17.07 11.89
C LEU A 551 19.33 -18.24 12.23
N GLY A 552 18.63 -18.77 11.26
CA GLY A 552 17.74 -19.92 11.39
C GLY A 552 18.19 -21.07 10.49
N LYS A 553 18.07 -22.30 11.00
CA LYS A 553 18.15 -23.49 10.17
C LYS A 553 16.74 -23.83 9.68
N GLU A 554 16.54 -23.90 8.36
CA GLU A 554 15.34 -24.50 7.76
C GLU A 554 15.27 -26.01 7.96
#